data_071ccd145103f0ea42861d2e3331f871
#
_entry.id   071ccd145103f0ea42861d2e3331f871
#
_cell.length_a   1.000
_cell.length_b   1.000
_cell.length_c   1.000
_cell.angle_alpha   90.00
_cell.angle_beta   90.00
_cell.angle_gamma   90.00
#
_symmetry.space_group_name_H-M   'P 1'
#
loop_
_entity.id
_entity.type
_entity.pdbx_description
1 polymer ?
#
loop_
_entity_poly.entity_id
_entity_poly.type
_entity_poly.pdbx_seq_one_letter_code
_entity_poly.pdbx_strand_id
1 'polypeptide(L)'
;MSTIREIKGRQILDSRGNPTIEAEVALESGARGRAAVPSGASTGEKEAIELRDGDKKRWMGKGVSKAVANISKLIAPELLGKDAFDQVGIDEAMIDLDGTKTKGKLGANAILGVSLAVAKAAAAETGQPLYRYLGGANARVLPVPLMNIINGGAHADNRLDLQEFMVMPVGATSFSEALRMATEVFHTLKSLLKKKGLNTAVGDEGGFAPDLQSNEEALSLIMQAIEETGYKPGRDIALALDCAASELYEKGRYFLEAEKNPERSSEEMVSYYGKLVDRYPILSVEDGLSELDWKGWKMMTEKLGKRVQLVGDDVFVTNVEIFAKGIKEGIANSILIKLNQIGTLTETLEAIELAKRSGYTAIISHRSGETEDTTIADVAVATNSGLIKTGSLSRTDRVAKYNQLLRIEEELGRNAVYRGREAVPGRC
;
A
#
# COMPACT_ATOMS: atom_id res chain seq x y z
N MET A 1 28.29 1.55 -19.01
CA MET A 1 27.45 2.38 -19.90
C MET A 1 25.99 2.10 -19.56
N SER A 2 25.26 3.13 -19.19
CA SER A 2 23.85 3.07 -18.71
C SER A 2 22.83 2.78 -19.81
N THR A 3 23.28 2.51 -21.03
CA THR A 3 22.41 2.22 -22.19
C THR A 3 21.68 0.90 -22.01
N ILE A 4 20.37 0.89 -22.23
CA ILE A 4 19.53 -0.29 -22.18
C ILE A 4 19.85 -1.20 -23.37
N ARG A 5 20.31 -2.43 -23.06
CA ARG A 5 20.67 -3.44 -24.05
C ARG A 5 19.57 -4.48 -24.26
N GLU A 6 18.87 -4.85 -23.21
CA GLU A 6 17.88 -5.92 -23.22
C GLU A 6 16.74 -5.65 -22.26
N ILE A 7 15.51 -5.92 -22.69
CA ILE A 7 14.31 -5.91 -21.83
C ILE A 7 13.57 -7.22 -22.04
N LYS A 8 13.26 -7.91 -20.94
CA LYS A 8 12.51 -9.16 -20.93
C LYS A 8 11.31 -9.06 -20.00
N GLY A 9 10.16 -9.57 -20.43
CA GLY A 9 9.01 -9.79 -19.58
C GLY A 9 8.75 -11.28 -19.42
N ARG A 10 8.28 -11.70 -18.24
CA ARG A 10 7.79 -13.05 -17.99
C ARG A 10 6.57 -13.05 -17.09
N GLN A 11 5.80 -14.12 -17.20
CA GLN A 11 4.71 -14.39 -16.27
C GLN A 11 5.25 -15.15 -15.07
N ILE A 12 4.92 -14.67 -13.87
CA ILE A 12 5.17 -15.33 -12.59
C ILE A 12 3.86 -15.48 -11.83
N LEU A 13 3.87 -15.99 -10.60
CA LEU A 13 2.69 -16.07 -9.74
C LEU A 13 2.77 -15.04 -8.62
N ASP A 14 1.62 -14.43 -8.32
CA ASP A 14 1.43 -13.62 -7.12
C ASP A 14 1.15 -14.47 -5.88
N SER A 15 1.02 -13.84 -4.72
CA SER A 15 0.76 -14.48 -3.41
C SER A 15 -0.59 -15.22 -3.33
N ARG A 16 -1.50 -14.99 -4.29
CA ARG A 16 -2.79 -15.67 -4.42
C ARG A 16 -2.76 -16.79 -5.47
N GLY A 17 -1.58 -17.06 -6.08
CA GLY A 17 -1.43 -18.02 -7.16
C GLY A 17 -1.98 -17.56 -8.51
N ASN A 18 -2.28 -16.27 -8.67
CA ASN A 18 -2.68 -15.70 -9.96
C ASN A 18 -1.44 -15.26 -10.75
N PRO A 19 -1.48 -15.34 -12.09
CA PRO A 19 -0.42 -14.79 -12.93
C PRO A 19 -0.23 -13.29 -12.71
N THR A 20 1.03 -12.86 -12.67
CA THR A 20 1.44 -11.47 -12.76
C THR A 20 2.72 -11.33 -13.59
N ILE A 21 3.21 -10.09 -13.76
CA ILE A 21 4.37 -9.76 -14.58
C ILE A 21 5.61 -9.61 -13.72
N GLU A 22 6.72 -10.13 -14.23
CA GLU A 22 8.07 -9.74 -13.86
C GLU A 22 8.79 -9.23 -15.10
N ALA A 23 9.39 -8.03 -15.01
CA ALA A 23 10.26 -7.48 -16.04
C ALA A 23 11.72 -7.50 -15.59
N GLU A 24 12.63 -7.67 -16.54
CA GLU A 24 14.07 -7.62 -16.34
C GLU A 24 14.69 -6.71 -17.40
N VAL A 25 15.56 -5.81 -16.97
CA VAL A 25 16.33 -4.88 -17.81
C VAL A 25 17.81 -5.14 -17.61
N ALA A 26 18.57 -5.25 -18.70
CA ALA A 26 20.03 -5.35 -18.69
C ALA A 26 20.67 -4.19 -19.46
N LEU A 27 21.71 -3.60 -18.89
CA LEU A 27 22.47 -2.50 -19.47
C LEU A 27 23.70 -3.02 -20.23
N GLU A 28 24.29 -2.18 -21.07
CA GLU A 28 25.52 -2.48 -21.80
C GLU A 28 26.71 -2.81 -20.86
N SER A 29 26.74 -2.23 -19.67
CA SER A 29 27.75 -2.52 -18.63
C SER A 29 27.63 -3.95 -18.05
N GLY A 30 26.47 -4.58 -18.24
CA GLY A 30 26.10 -5.83 -17.57
C GLY A 30 25.28 -5.66 -16.31
N ALA A 31 25.06 -4.43 -15.81
CA ALA A 31 24.15 -4.17 -14.70
C ALA A 31 22.73 -4.61 -15.07
N ARG A 32 21.99 -5.15 -14.09
CA ARG A 32 20.64 -5.68 -14.28
C ARG A 32 19.70 -5.19 -13.19
N GLY A 33 18.46 -4.96 -13.58
CA GLY A 33 17.34 -4.72 -12.68
C GLY A 33 16.18 -5.63 -12.99
N ARG A 34 15.49 -6.10 -11.94
CA ARG A 34 14.32 -6.97 -12.05
C ARG A 34 13.22 -6.48 -11.11
N ALA A 35 12.01 -6.42 -11.59
CA ALA A 35 10.87 -6.00 -10.81
C ALA A 35 9.64 -6.86 -11.11
N ALA A 36 8.91 -7.22 -10.07
CA ALA A 36 7.63 -7.92 -10.17
C ALA A 36 6.49 -6.98 -9.75
N VAL A 37 5.37 -7.08 -10.44
CA VAL A 37 4.24 -6.16 -10.28
C VAL A 37 3.16 -6.80 -9.42
N PRO A 38 2.66 -6.11 -8.37
CA PRO A 38 1.55 -6.59 -7.57
C PRO A 38 0.20 -6.43 -8.30
N SER A 39 -0.84 -7.07 -7.74
CA SER A 39 -2.20 -7.11 -8.30
C SER A 39 -3.24 -6.84 -7.23
N GLY A 40 -4.23 -6.00 -7.46
CA GLY A 40 -5.34 -5.74 -6.55
C GLY A 40 -6.40 -6.85 -6.52
N ALA A 41 -7.14 -6.98 -5.40
CA ALA A 41 -8.39 -7.75 -5.31
C ALA A 41 -9.58 -6.84 -5.58
N SER A 42 -9.72 -5.77 -4.80
CA SER A 42 -10.56 -4.61 -5.07
C SER A 42 -9.77 -3.59 -5.89
N THR A 43 -10.42 -2.91 -6.82
CA THR A 43 -9.79 -1.89 -7.66
C THR A 43 -10.72 -0.69 -7.77
N GLY A 44 -10.21 0.51 -7.49
CA GLY A 44 -10.93 1.75 -7.75
C GLY A 44 -11.25 1.89 -9.25
N GLU A 45 -12.41 2.43 -9.57
CA GLU A 45 -12.88 2.55 -10.97
C GLU A 45 -11.91 3.34 -11.89
N LYS A 46 -11.06 4.17 -11.30
CA LYS A 46 -10.15 5.07 -12.02
C LYS A 46 -8.69 4.62 -12.02
N GLU A 47 -8.40 3.42 -11.51
CA GLU A 47 -7.06 2.87 -11.56
C GLU A 47 -6.58 2.65 -13.00
N ALA A 48 -5.26 2.71 -13.20
CA ALA A 48 -4.64 2.27 -14.44
C ALA A 48 -4.89 0.76 -14.66
N ILE A 49 -5.13 0.36 -15.91
CA ILE A 49 -5.63 -0.98 -16.24
C ILE A 49 -4.54 -2.03 -16.13
N GLU A 50 -4.74 -3.00 -15.26
CA GLU A 50 -4.01 -4.25 -15.27
C GLU A 50 -4.48 -5.11 -16.45
N LEU A 51 -3.64 -5.23 -17.49
CA LEU A 51 -4.01 -5.96 -18.70
C LEU A 51 -4.00 -7.47 -18.44
N ARG A 52 -5.19 -8.07 -18.56
CA ARG A 52 -5.44 -9.52 -18.44
C ARG A 52 -5.82 -10.11 -19.79
N ASP A 53 -5.50 -11.39 -20.02
CA ASP A 53 -5.78 -12.09 -21.29
C ASP A 53 -7.27 -12.29 -21.57
N GLY A 54 -8.08 -12.50 -20.52
CA GLY A 54 -9.51 -12.74 -20.60
C GLY A 54 -9.90 -14.14 -21.11
N ASP A 55 -8.93 -15.00 -21.45
CA ASP A 55 -9.18 -16.36 -21.90
C ASP A 55 -9.53 -17.28 -20.72
N LYS A 56 -10.82 -17.54 -20.52
CA LYS A 56 -11.32 -18.39 -19.43
C LYS A 56 -10.77 -19.81 -19.42
N LYS A 57 -10.26 -20.31 -20.56
CA LYS A 57 -9.67 -21.65 -20.67
C LYS A 57 -8.25 -21.72 -20.10
N ARG A 58 -7.61 -20.57 -19.93
CA ARG A 58 -6.25 -20.46 -19.37
C ARG A 58 -6.27 -19.50 -18.20
N TRP A 59 -5.77 -19.94 -17.06
CA TRP A 59 -5.70 -19.13 -15.84
C TRP A 59 -7.05 -18.50 -15.43
N MET A 60 -8.18 -19.13 -15.80
CA MET A 60 -9.53 -18.62 -15.53
C MET A 60 -9.75 -17.16 -16.03
N GLY A 61 -9.05 -16.77 -17.09
CA GLY A 61 -9.09 -15.42 -17.65
C GLY A 61 -8.03 -14.47 -17.10
N LYS A 62 -7.33 -14.85 -16.04
CA LYS A 62 -6.36 -13.98 -15.32
C LYS A 62 -4.93 -14.00 -15.89
N GLY A 63 -4.68 -14.69 -17.02
CA GLY A 63 -3.38 -14.70 -17.69
C GLY A 63 -2.89 -13.29 -18.04
N VAL A 64 -1.56 -13.11 -18.18
CA VAL A 64 -0.91 -11.84 -18.52
C VAL A 64 -0.01 -11.94 -19.76
N SER A 65 -0.26 -12.94 -20.61
CA SER A 65 0.57 -13.20 -21.78
C SER A 65 0.55 -12.05 -22.81
N LYS A 66 -0.58 -11.33 -22.94
CA LYS A 66 -0.68 -10.13 -23.76
C LYS A 66 0.24 -9.02 -23.26
N ALA A 67 0.22 -8.75 -21.97
CA ALA A 67 1.07 -7.73 -21.36
C ALA A 67 2.55 -8.11 -21.44
N VAL A 68 2.91 -9.39 -21.24
CA VAL A 68 4.27 -9.89 -21.47
C VAL A 68 4.69 -9.72 -22.95
N ALA A 69 3.79 -10.01 -23.89
CA ALA A 69 4.06 -9.79 -25.30
C ALA A 69 4.26 -8.29 -25.64
N ASN A 70 3.51 -7.39 -24.99
CA ASN A 70 3.66 -5.94 -25.16
C ASN A 70 5.05 -5.47 -24.67
N ILE A 71 5.57 -6.01 -23.56
CA ILE A 71 6.94 -5.73 -23.13
C ILE A 71 7.93 -6.06 -24.23
N SER A 72 7.87 -7.27 -24.80
CA SER A 72 8.87 -7.74 -25.75
C SER A 72 8.73 -7.13 -27.15
N LYS A 73 7.48 -6.87 -27.60
CA LYS A 73 7.20 -6.49 -29.00
C LYS A 73 7.01 -4.99 -29.19
N LEU A 74 6.61 -4.26 -28.15
CA LEU A 74 6.27 -2.85 -28.24
C LEU A 74 7.19 -1.98 -27.36
N ILE A 75 7.32 -2.29 -26.05
CA ILE A 75 8.10 -1.49 -25.11
C ILE A 75 9.60 -1.67 -25.35
N ALA A 76 10.09 -2.90 -25.47
CA ALA A 76 11.51 -3.14 -25.65
C ALA A 76 12.08 -2.46 -26.91
N PRO A 77 11.48 -2.56 -28.11
CA PRO A 77 11.98 -1.85 -29.28
C PRO A 77 12.04 -0.32 -29.11
N GLU A 78 11.11 0.27 -28.37
CA GLU A 78 11.06 1.72 -28.08
C GLU A 78 12.18 2.18 -27.15
N LEU A 79 12.57 1.33 -26.19
CA LEU A 79 13.49 1.71 -25.11
C LEU A 79 14.93 1.23 -25.32
N LEU A 80 15.18 0.26 -26.22
CA LEU A 80 16.54 -0.20 -26.52
C LEU A 80 17.41 0.96 -27.02
N GLY A 81 18.63 1.08 -26.46
CA GLY A 81 19.55 2.16 -26.79
C GLY A 81 19.34 3.45 -26.00
N LYS A 82 18.25 3.60 -25.24
CA LYS A 82 18.03 4.75 -24.34
C LYS A 82 18.89 4.63 -23.08
N ASP A 83 19.12 5.76 -22.42
CA ASP A 83 19.85 5.85 -21.16
C ASP A 83 18.95 5.49 -19.98
N ALA A 84 19.33 4.47 -19.20
CA ALA A 84 18.58 4.05 -18.01
C ALA A 84 18.56 5.11 -16.89
N PHE A 85 19.44 6.10 -16.92
CA PHE A 85 19.42 7.21 -15.96
C PHE A 85 18.33 8.25 -16.27
N ASP A 86 17.80 8.26 -17.49
CA ASP A 86 16.66 9.12 -17.85
C ASP A 86 15.33 8.45 -17.52
N GLN A 87 15.08 8.21 -16.23
CA GLN A 87 13.84 7.54 -15.77
C GLN A 87 12.58 8.25 -16.25
N VAL A 88 12.56 9.58 -16.21
CA VAL A 88 11.39 10.38 -16.63
C VAL A 88 11.14 10.18 -18.13
N GLY A 89 12.16 10.36 -18.96
CA GLY A 89 12.00 10.16 -20.41
C GLY A 89 11.65 8.73 -20.81
N ILE A 90 12.06 7.72 -20.03
CA ILE A 90 11.67 6.32 -20.23
C ILE A 90 10.19 6.12 -19.89
N ASP A 91 9.73 6.64 -18.75
CA ASP A 91 8.36 6.50 -18.33
C ASP A 91 7.42 7.26 -19.28
N GLU A 92 7.75 8.49 -19.68
CA GLU A 92 7.03 9.28 -20.68
C GLU A 92 6.94 8.55 -22.02
N ALA A 93 8.05 7.97 -22.54
CA ALA A 93 8.04 7.21 -23.78
C ALA A 93 7.07 6.01 -23.73
N MET A 94 6.95 5.33 -22.58
CA MET A 94 5.98 4.24 -22.43
C MET A 94 4.53 4.76 -22.33
N ILE A 95 4.31 5.89 -21.66
CA ILE A 95 2.99 6.54 -21.58
C ILE A 95 2.52 6.98 -22.97
N ASP A 96 3.38 7.63 -23.75
CA ASP A 96 3.10 8.07 -25.10
C ASP A 96 2.85 6.88 -26.06
N LEU A 97 3.61 5.80 -25.92
CA LEU A 97 3.42 4.57 -26.71
C LEU A 97 2.07 3.91 -26.39
N ASP A 98 1.62 3.95 -25.15
CA ASP A 98 0.27 3.51 -24.78
C ASP A 98 -0.80 4.44 -25.35
N GLY A 99 -0.68 5.75 -25.11
CA GLY A 99 -1.55 6.79 -25.64
C GLY A 99 -2.96 6.79 -25.05
N THR A 100 -3.26 5.97 -24.02
CA THR A 100 -4.55 5.96 -23.33
C THR A 100 -4.43 6.50 -21.90
N LYS A 101 -5.50 7.13 -21.37
CA LYS A 101 -5.47 7.70 -20.01
C LYS A 101 -5.25 6.67 -18.90
N THR A 102 -5.68 5.44 -19.13
CA THR A 102 -5.63 4.35 -18.15
C THR A 102 -4.57 3.30 -18.46
N LYS A 103 -3.65 3.58 -19.39
CA LYS A 103 -2.60 2.63 -19.83
C LYS A 103 -3.17 1.27 -20.31
N GLY A 104 -4.38 1.31 -20.92
CA GLY A 104 -5.13 0.11 -21.28
C GLY A 104 -4.63 -0.62 -22.53
N LYS A 105 -3.83 0.03 -23.39
CA LYS A 105 -3.29 -0.58 -24.61
C LYS A 105 -2.09 -1.50 -24.32
N LEU A 106 -1.12 -1.05 -23.56
CA LEU A 106 0.04 -1.83 -23.17
C LEU A 106 -0.21 -2.63 -21.90
N GLY A 107 -0.98 -2.07 -20.99
CA GLY A 107 -1.21 -2.53 -19.62
C GLY A 107 -0.30 -1.82 -18.61
N ALA A 108 -0.90 -1.24 -17.58
CA ALA A 108 -0.15 -0.61 -16.48
C ALA A 108 0.83 -1.59 -15.82
N ASN A 109 0.48 -2.86 -15.75
CA ASN A 109 1.35 -3.93 -15.26
C ASN A 109 2.60 -4.13 -16.14
N ALA A 110 2.50 -4.03 -17.46
CA ALA A 110 3.66 -4.09 -18.35
C ALA A 110 4.55 -2.86 -18.20
N ILE A 111 3.96 -1.68 -18.18
CA ILE A 111 4.66 -0.40 -18.06
C ILE A 111 5.38 -0.33 -16.72
N LEU A 112 4.70 -0.58 -15.61
CA LEU A 112 5.28 -0.52 -14.27
C LEU A 112 6.43 -1.52 -14.10
N GLY A 113 6.26 -2.75 -14.58
CA GLY A 113 7.32 -3.76 -14.52
C GLY A 113 8.62 -3.27 -15.14
N VAL A 114 8.53 -2.65 -16.33
CA VAL A 114 9.70 -2.11 -17.02
C VAL A 114 10.23 -0.87 -16.32
N SER A 115 9.37 0.08 -15.92
CA SER A 115 9.74 1.30 -15.19
C SER A 115 10.59 0.99 -13.96
N LEU A 116 10.12 0.06 -13.10
CA LEU A 116 10.84 -0.35 -11.90
C LEU A 116 12.13 -1.14 -12.19
N ALA A 117 12.11 -1.98 -13.22
CA ALA A 117 13.29 -2.74 -13.61
C ALA A 117 14.41 -1.83 -14.14
N VAL A 118 14.06 -0.76 -14.88
CA VAL A 118 15.01 0.27 -15.31
C VAL A 118 15.63 0.97 -14.10
N ALA A 119 14.82 1.46 -13.15
CA ALA A 119 15.33 2.11 -11.94
C ALA A 119 16.30 1.21 -11.15
N LYS A 120 15.97 -0.08 -11.02
CA LYS A 120 16.87 -1.06 -10.36
C LYS A 120 18.14 -1.32 -11.14
N ALA A 121 18.10 -1.36 -12.47
CA ALA A 121 19.28 -1.51 -13.31
C ALA A 121 20.20 -0.27 -13.19
N ALA A 122 19.63 0.92 -13.19
CA ALA A 122 20.35 2.19 -12.99
C ALA A 122 20.97 2.27 -11.59
N ALA A 123 20.26 1.86 -10.56
CA ALA A 123 20.82 1.76 -9.20
C ALA A 123 22.02 0.79 -9.15
N ALA A 124 21.88 -0.39 -9.76
CA ALA A 124 22.96 -1.38 -9.86
C ALA A 124 24.17 -0.84 -10.64
N GLU A 125 23.95 -0.09 -11.74
CA GLU A 125 25.02 0.56 -12.52
C GLU A 125 25.83 1.55 -11.67
N THR A 126 25.19 2.28 -10.77
CA THR A 126 25.86 3.22 -9.86
C THR A 126 26.45 2.56 -8.61
N GLY A 127 26.25 1.25 -8.43
CA GLY A 127 26.65 0.53 -7.22
C GLY A 127 25.90 0.98 -5.95
N GLN A 128 24.71 1.56 -6.10
CA GLN A 128 23.90 2.04 -4.98
C GLN A 128 22.69 1.14 -4.74
N PRO A 129 22.24 0.97 -3.48
CA PRO A 129 20.94 0.39 -3.20
C PRO A 129 19.83 1.31 -3.73
N LEU A 130 18.69 0.71 -4.10
CA LEU A 130 17.61 1.43 -4.78
C LEU A 130 17.11 2.66 -3.99
N TYR A 131 16.93 2.51 -2.68
CA TYR A 131 16.44 3.64 -1.86
C TYR A 131 17.38 4.85 -1.91
N ARG A 132 18.69 4.62 -1.97
CA ARG A 132 19.69 5.69 -2.04
C ARG A 132 19.78 6.29 -3.45
N TYR A 133 19.71 5.46 -4.48
CA TYR A 133 19.67 5.91 -5.86
C TYR A 133 18.49 6.86 -6.11
N LEU A 134 17.29 6.49 -5.65
CA LEU A 134 16.07 7.29 -5.83
C LEU A 134 16.00 8.51 -4.91
N GLY A 135 16.43 8.39 -3.66
CA GLY A 135 16.22 9.42 -2.64
C GLY A 135 17.45 10.25 -2.29
N GLY A 136 18.61 9.90 -2.85
CA GLY A 136 19.87 10.62 -2.63
C GLY A 136 20.38 10.54 -1.18
N ALA A 137 21.24 11.49 -0.82
CA ALA A 137 21.94 11.49 0.46
C ALA A 137 21.04 11.62 1.70
N ASN A 138 19.83 12.16 1.54
CA ASN A 138 18.91 12.36 2.66
C ASN A 138 17.89 11.22 2.84
N ALA A 139 17.94 10.15 2.04
CA ALA A 139 17.10 8.97 2.19
C ALA A 139 17.49 8.18 3.44
N ARG A 140 16.82 8.39 4.57
CA ARG A 140 17.20 7.80 5.87
C ARG A 140 16.07 7.63 6.88
N VAL A 141 14.82 8.00 6.51
CA VAL A 141 13.68 7.84 7.42
C VAL A 141 13.04 6.48 7.19
N LEU A 142 13.15 5.60 8.20
CA LEU A 142 12.45 4.32 8.25
C LEU A 142 10.96 4.60 8.52
N PRO A 143 10.04 3.99 7.75
CA PRO A 143 8.63 4.24 7.90
C PRO A 143 8.04 3.56 9.14
N VAL A 144 7.06 4.20 9.77
CA VAL A 144 6.18 3.55 10.74
C VAL A 144 5.24 2.62 9.98
N PRO A 145 5.20 1.33 10.30
CA PRO A 145 4.34 0.39 9.60
C PRO A 145 2.91 0.40 10.16
N LEU A 146 1.93 0.32 9.26
CA LEU A 146 0.54 0.00 9.52
C LEU A 146 0.38 -1.51 9.26
N MET A 147 0.33 -2.32 10.31
CA MET A 147 0.38 -3.78 10.20
C MET A 147 -0.99 -4.40 10.40
N ASN A 148 -1.57 -4.95 9.36
CA ASN A 148 -2.87 -5.61 9.39
C ASN A 148 -2.83 -6.91 10.20
N ILE A 149 -3.48 -6.99 11.37
CA ILE A 149 -3.47 -8.16 12.25
C ILE A 149 -4.82 -8.87 12.39
N ILE A 150 -5.94 -8.20 12.03
CA ILE A 150 -7.27 -8.81 11.87
C ILE A 150 -7.86 -8.34 10.55
N ASN A 151 -8.35 -9.29 9.74
CA ASN A 151 -9.03 -9.05 8.48
C ASN A 151 -10.54 -9.20 8.63
N GLY A 152 -11.28 -8.37 7.90
CA GLY A 152 -12.71 -8.48 7.67
C GLY A 152 -13.06 -8.09 6.24
N GLY A 153 -14.30 -7.69 5.98
CA GLY A 153 -14.78 -7.25 4.67
C GLY A 153 -14.39 -8.21 3.55
N ALA A 154 -13.95 -7.67 2.42
CA ALA A 154 -13.53 -8.47 1.26
C ALA A 154 -12.25 -9.32 1.50
N HIS A 155 -11.50 -9.08 2.58
CA HIS A 155 -10.26 -9.79 2.90
C HIS A 155 -10.46 -11.05 3.75
N ALA A 156 -11.69 -11.32 4.23
CA ALA A 156 -11.98 -12.49 5.07
C ALA A 156 -13.44 -12.94 4.92
N ASP A 157 -13.66 -14.25 4.95
CA ASP A 157 -15.00 -14.83 5.01
C ASP A 157 -15.47 -14.88 6.48
N ASN A 158 -15.86 -13.71 7.00
CA ASN A 158 -16.37 -13.51 8.36
C ASN A 158 -17.39 -12.36 8.39
N ARG A 159 -17.90 -12.02 9.58
CA ARG A 159 -18.96 -11.01 9.75
C ARG A 159 -18.46 -9.57 9.94
N LEU A 160 -17.17 -9.32 9.92
CA LEU A 160 -16.64 -7.96 10.10
C LEU A 160 -16.87 -7.12 8.84
N ASP A 161 -17.41 -5.91 9.00
CA ASP A 161 -17.61 -4.99 7.87
C ASP A 161 -16.32 -4.30 7.45
N LEU A 162 -15.51 -3.84 8.43
CA LEU A 162 -14.26 -3.13 8.14
C LEU A 162 -13.20 -4.12 7.66
N GLN A 163 -12.46 -3.73 6.62
CA GLN A 163 -11.58 -4.63 5.89
C GLN A 163 -10.30 -4.99 6.65
N GLU A 164 -9.68 -4.00 7.35
CA GLU A 164 -8.43 -4.20 8.06
C GLU A 164 -8.40 -3.49 9.41
N PHE A 165 -7.93 -4.23 10.42
CA PHE A 165 -7.62 -3.69 11.74
C PHE A 165 -6.12 -3.80 11.96
N MET A 166 -5.46 -2.65 12.03
CA MET A 166 -4.00 -2.54 12.01
C MET A 166 -3.45 -2.04 13.34
N VAL A 167 -2.21 -2.43 13.64
CA VAL A 167 -1.39 -1.87 14.71
C VAL A 167 -0.28 -1.01 14.14
N MET A 168 0.06 0.06 14.87
CA MET A 168 1.11 1.01 14.56
C MET A 168 2.04 1.16 15.77
N PRO A 169 3.27 0.65 15.75
CA PRO A 169 4.22 0.74 16.87
C PRO A 169 4.89 2.13 16.94
N VAL A 170 4.10 3.14 17.24
CA VAL A 170 4.49 4.57 17.22
C VAL A 170 5.41 4.98 18.37
N GLY A 171 5.50 4.19 19.45
CA GLY A 171 6.38 4.44 20.59
C GLY A 171 7.76 3.79 20.47
N ALA A 172 8.04 3.07 19.39
CA ALA A 172 9.34 2.45 19.17
C ALA A 172 10.43 3.50 18.89
N THR A 173 11.67 3.15 19.22
CA THR A 173 12.84 4.02 19.00
C THR A 173 13.61 3.72 17.73
N SER A 174 13.30 2.59 17.07
CA SER A 174 13.89 2.13 15.80
C SER A 174 12.88 1.29 15.04
N PHE A 175 13.14 1.03 13.76
CA PHE A 175 12.28 0.14 12.97
C PHE A 175 12.35 -1.31 13.46
N SER A 176 13.53 -1.80 13.80
CA SER A 176 13.73 -3.14 14.37
C SER A 176 12.95 -3.33 15.67
N GLU A 177 12.94 -2.32 16.56
CA GLU A 177 12.13 -2.33 17.78
C GLU A 177 10.63 -2.30 17.46
N ALA A 178 10.20 -1.50 16.48
CA ALA A 178 8.82 -1.46 16.01
C ALA A 178 8.34 -2.83 15.53
N LEU A 179 9.18 -3.51 14.76
CA LEU A 179 8.88 -4.85 14.23
C LEU A 179 8.77 -5.88 15.36
N ARG A 180 9.67 -5.83 16.37
CA ARG A 180 9.63 -6.69 17.54
C ARG A 180 8.33 -6.50 18.33
N MET A 181 8.01 -5.25 18.68
CA MET A 181 6.80 -4.90 19.44
C MET A 181 5.52 -5.43 18.75
N ALA A 182 5.39 -5.17 17.46
CA ALA A 182 4.22 -5.63 16.72
C ALA A 182 4.16 -7.17 16.58
N THR A 183 5.32 -7.85 16.47
CA THR A 183 5.39 -9.32 16.42
C THR A 183 4.92 -9.93 17.75
N GLU A 184 5.29 -9.36 18.87
CA GLU A 184 4.85 -9.81 20.19
C GLU A 184 3.33 -9.66 20.36
N VAL A 185 2.76 -8.52 19.93
CA VAL A 185 1.30 -8.33 19.90
C VAL A 185 0.61 -9.32 18.99
N PHE A 186 1.13 -9.55 17.78
CA PHE A 186 0.58 -10.52 16.83
C PHE A 186 0.51 -11.94 17.42
N HIS A 187 1.57 -12.40 18.08
CA HIS A 187 1.57 -13.72 18.72
C HIS A 187 0.69 -13.79 19.97
N THR A 188 0.60 -12.72 20.74
CA THR A 188 -0.33 -12.62 21.89
C THR A 188 -1.77 -12.65 21.40
N LEU A 189 -2.12 -11.92 20.34
CA LEU A 189 -3.45 -11.97 19.71
C LEU A 189 -3.78 -13.39 19.24
N LYS A 190 -2.83 -14.10 18.60
CA LYS A 190 -3.02 -15.50 18.21
C LYS A 190 -3.36 -16.39 19.40
N SER A 191 -2.69 -16.17 20.53
CA SER A 191 -2.92 -16.93 21.75
C SER A 191 -4.30 -16.63 22.36
N LEU A 192 -4.72 -15.37 22.36
CA LEU A 192 -6.05 -14.94 22.81
C LEU A 192 -7.16 -15.54 21.95
N LEU A 193 -7.04 -15.49 20.61
CA LEU A 193 -8.00 -16.10 19.69
C LEU A 193 -8.13 -17.60 19.94
N LYS A 194 -7.02 -18.33 20.12
CA LYS A 194 -7.02 -19.76 20.46
C LYS A 194 -7.73 -20.05 21.78
N LYS A 195 -7.44 -19.27 22.84
CA LYS A 195 -8.11 -19.41 24.16
C LYS A 195 -9.63 -19.22 24.07
N LYS A 196 -10.09 -18.38 23.14
CA LYS A 196 -11.51 -18.15 22.87
C LYS A 196 -12.14 -19.19 21.91
N GLY A 197 -11.36 -20.16 21.41
CA GLY A 197 -11.83 -21.15 20.42
C GLY A 197 -12.04 -20.58 19.03
N LEU A 198 -11.48 -19.40 18.74
CA LEU A 198 -11.60 -18.74 17.44
C LEU A 198 -10.51 -19.20 16.45
N ASN A 199 -10.83 -19.10 15.15
CA ASN A 199 -9.91 -19.45 14.08
C ASN A 199 -8.68 -18.53 14.06
N THR A 200 -7.50 -19.11 13.82
CA THR A 200 -6.23 -18.39 13.68
C THR A 200 -5.59 -18.61 12.30
N ALA A 201 -6.36 -19.05 11.30
CA ALA A 201 -5.97 -18.97 9.91
C ALA A 201 -5.78 -17.51 9.50
N VAL A 202 -4.89 -17.27 8.55
CA VAL A 202 -4.57 -15.92 8.08
C VAL A 202 -5.19 -15.67 6.71
N GLY A 203 -5.63 -14.44 6.50
CA GLY A 203 -6.13 -13.96 5.21
C GLY A 203 -5.00 -13.64 4.22
N ASP A 204 -5.37 -13.01 3.10
CA ASP A 204 -4.45 -12.69 1.99
C ASP A 204 -3.29 -11.79 2.42
N GLU A 205 -3.48 -10.97 3.42
CA GLU A 205 -2.47 -10.03 3.92
C GLU A 205 -1.73 -10.50 5.17
N GLY A 206 -1.99 -11.74 5.61
CA GLY A 206 -1.29 -12.37 6.73
C GLY A 206 -1.84 -12.07 8.12
N GLY A 207 -2.85 -11.21 8.26
CA GLY A 207 -3.63 -11.01 9.49
C GLY A 207 -4.59 -12.17 9.75
N PHE A 208 -5.04 -12.36 11.00
CA PHE A 208 -6.02 -13.40 11.34
C PHE A 208 -7.40 -13.06 10.78
N ALA A 209 -8.20 -14.09 10.52
CA ALA A 209 -9.57 -13.96 10.02
C ALA A 209 -10.57 -14.67 10.96
N PRO A 210 -10.68 -14.25 12.24
CA PRO A 210 -11.65 -14.85 13.17
C PRO A 210 -13.08 -14.41 12.82
N ASP A 211 -14.07 -15.27 13.11
CA ASP A 211 -15.48 -14.90 13.03
C ASP A 211 -15.91 -14.21 14.33
N LEU A 212 -15.78 -12.87 14.34
CA LEU A 212 -16.16 -12.00 15.45
C LEU A 212 -17.56 -11.43 15.25
N GLN A 213 -18.20 -10.96 16.34
CA GLN A 213 -19.59 -10.52 16.33
C GLN A 213 -19.76 -9.06 15.86
N SER A 214 -18.70 -8.24 15.96
CA SER A 214 -18.73 -6.82 15.60
C SER A 214 -17.33 -6.27 15.34
N ASN A 215 -17.26 -5.14 14.63
CA ASN A 215 -16.02 -4.39 14.42
C ASN A 215 -15.40 -3.96 15.77
N GLU A 216 -16.21 -3.64 16.76
CA GLU A 216 -15.75 -3.24 18.09
C GLU A 216 -15.12 -4.40 18.88
N GLU A 217 -15.58 -5.64 18.69
CA GLU A 217 -14.95 -6.82 19.28
C GLU A 217 -13.52 -7.02 18.76
N ALA A 218 -13.29 -6.78 17.46
CA ALA A 218 -11.96 -6.84 16.89
C ALA A 218 -11.01 -5.82 17.55
N LEU A 219 -11.44 -4.57 17.68
CA LEU A 219 -10.67 -3.52 18.37
C LEU A 219 -10.38 -3.89 19.82
N SER A 220 -11.37 -4.40 20.55
CA SER A 220 -11.20 -4.80 21.95
C SER A 220 -10.20 -5.95 22.14
N LEU A 221 -10.18 -6.92 21.23
CA LEU A 221 -9.21 -8.02 21.25
C LEU A 221 -7.78 -7.54 20.96
N ILE A 222 -7.63 -6.60 20.03
CA ILE A 222 -6.32 -6.00 19.74
C ILE A 222 -5.83 -5.21 20.95
N MET A 223 -6.70 -4.41 21.60
CA MET A 223 -6.37 -3.69 22.82
C MET A 223 -5.89 -4.64 23.92
N GLN A 224 -6.63 -5.73 24.15
CA GLN A 224 -6.26 -6.76 25.12
C GLN A 224 -4.89 -7.37 24.76
N ALA A 225 -4.61 -7.65 23.49
CA ALA A 225 -3.33 -8.19 23.06
C ALA A 225 -2.17 -7.22 23.33
N ILE A 226 -2.36 -5.92 23.11
CA ILE A 226 -1.36 -4.88 23.38
C ILE A 226 -1.08 -4.82 24.89
N GLU A 227 -2.11 -4.83 25.74
CA GLU A 227 -1.99 -4.77 27.19
C GLU A 227 -1.35 -6.03 27.78
N GLU A 228 -1.71 -7.23 27.29
CA GLU A 228 -1.11 -8.49 27.75
C GLU A 228 0.39 -8.61 27.39
N THR A 229 0.87 -7.90 26.36
CA THR A 229 2.32 -7.79 26.08
C THR A 229 3.04 -6.78 26.97
N GLY A 230 2.32 -6.00 27.79
CA GLY A 230 2.86 -4.97 28.65
C GLY A 230 3.05 -3.60 27.97
N TYR A 231 2.68 -3.47 26.69
CA TYR A 231 2.68 -2.17 26.00
C TYR A 231 1.45 -1.33 26.37
N LYS A 232 1.61 -0.02 26.26
CA LYS A 232 0.52 0.93 26.53
C LYS A 232 -0.16 1.33 25.25
N PRO A 233 -1.48 1.01 25.08
CA PRO A 233 -2.24 1.44 23.91
C PRO A 233 -2.17 2.97 23.73
N GLY A 234 -2.02 3.40 22.50
CA GLY A 234 -1.93 4.81 22.10
C GLY A 234 -0.57 5.46 22.32
N ARG A 235 0.19 5.04 23.34
CA ARG A 235 1.55 5.53 23.61
C ARG A 235 2.60 4.71 22.85
N ASP A 236 2.59 3.41 23.06
CA ASP A 236 3.60 2.51 22.50
C ASP A 236 3.11 1.94 21.16
N ILE A 237 1.86 1.49 21.14
CA ILE A 237 1.19 0.94 19.94
C ILE A 237 -0.18 1.60 19.80
N ALA A 238 -0.43 2.21 18.67
CA ALA A 238 -1.72 2.76 18.26
C ALA A 238 -2.41 1.85 17.26
N LEU A 239 -3.64 2.21 16.88
CA LEU A 239 -4.47 1.48 15.94
C LEU A 239 -4.65 2.27 14.63
N ALA A 240 -4.88 1.54 13.55
CA ALA A 240 -5.36 2.10 12.29
C ALA A 240 -6.44 1.19 11.71
N LEU A 241 -7.30 1.77 10.89
CA LEU A 241 -8.39 1.07 10.20
C LEU A 241 -8.27 1.30 8.70
N ASP A 242 -8.55 0.26 7.93
CA ASP A 242 -8.97 0.38 6.54
C ASP A 242 -10.42 -0.08 6.46
N CYS A 243 -11.31 0.82 6.07
CA CYS A 243 -12.74 0.57 6.09
C CYS A 243 -13.25 0.05 4.74
N ALA A 244 -12.52 0.32 3.64
CA ALA A 244 -12.93 0.02 2.27
C ALA A 244 -14.41 0.36 2.01
N ALA A 245 -14.84 1.56 2.46
CA ALA A 245 -16.27 1.89 2.56
C ALA A 245 -16.98 2.02 1.20
N SER A 246 -16.25 1.98 0.09
CA SER A 246 -16.83 1.84 -1.25
C SER A 246 -17.59 0.52 -1.40
N GLU A 247 -17.10 -0.57 -0.79
CA GLU A 247 -17.75 -1.89 -0.79
C GLU A 247 -19.04 -1.91 0.05
N LEU A 248 -19.17 -0.99 1.01
CA LEU A 248 -20.32 -0.85 1.90
C LEU A 248 -21.38 0.12 1.35
N TYR A 249 -21.14 0.76 0.20
CA TYR A 249 -21.94 1.88 -0.29
C TYR A 249 -22.87 1.48 -1.43
N GLU A 250 -24.17 1.59 -1.18
CA GLU A 250 -25.21 1.32 -2.18
C GLU A 250 -26.28 2.43 -2.16
N LYS A 251 -26.61 3.00 -3.33
CA LYS A 251 -27.70 3.98 -3.52
C LYS A 251 -27.68 5.19 -2.57
N GLY A 252 -26.47 5.66 -2.23
CA GLY A 252 -26.31 6.83 -1.36
C GLY A 252 -26.32 6.52 0.14
N ARG A 253 -26.25 5.25 0.52
CA ARG A 253 -26.24 4.78 1.92
C ARG A 253 -25.12 3.77 2.13
N TYR A 254 -24.70 3.63 3.38
CA TYR A 254 -23.71 2.65 3.83
C TYR A 254 -24.41 1.54 4.60
N PHE A 255 -23.97 0.31 4.41
CA PHE A 255 -24.54 -0.88 5.07
C PHE A 255 -23.43 -1.63 5.83
N LEU A 256 -23.51 -1.61 7.17
CA LEU A 256 -22.65 -2.33 8.11
C LEU A 256 -23.42 -3.46 8.75
N GLU A 257 -23.32 -4.66 8.18
CA GLU A 257 -24.15 -5.81 8.56
C GLU A 257 -23.84 -6.34 9.98
N ALA A 258 -22.60 -6.14 10.46
CA ALA A 258 -22.19 -6.49 11.82
C ALA A 258 -22.75 -5.55 12.91
N GLU A 259 -23.40 -4.46 12.52
CA GLU A 259 -23.87 -3.44 13.45
C GLU A 259 -25.39 -3.54 13.68
N LYS A 260 -25.85 -3.14 14.89
CA LYS A 260 -27.29 -3.17 15.23
C LYS A 260 -28.17 -2.33 14.31
N ASN A 261 -27.63 -1.20 13.83
CA ASN A 261 -28.28 -0.33 12.85
C ASN A 261 -27.40 -0.40 11.59
N PRO A 262 -27.71 -1.31 10.67
CA PRO A 262 -26.83 -1.56 9.53
C PRO A 262 -26.80 -0.38 8.54
N GLU A 263 -27.94 0.25 8.27
CA GLU A 263 -28.05 1.32 7.29
C GLU A 263 -27.63 2.68 7.89
N ARG A 264 -26.77 3.43 7.20
CA ARG A 264 -26.22 4.72 7.65
C ARG A 264 -26.14 5.74 6.53
N SER A 265 -26.34 7.01 6.86
CA SER A 265 -25.97 8.13 6.01
C SER A 265 -24.47 8.45 6.15
N SER A 266 -23.95 9.34 5.30
CA SER A 266 -22.58 9.84 5.42
C SER A 266 -22.32 10.49 6.78
N GLU A 267 -23.28 11.27 7.31
CA GLU A 267 -23.18 11.90 8.63
C GLU A 267 -23.12 10.87 9.76
N GLU A 268 -23.91 9.80 9.64
CA GLU A 268 -23.94 8.72 10.62
C GLU A 268 -22.65 7.90 10.58
N MET A 269 -22.04 7.69 9.40
CA MET A 269 -20.72 7.08 9.25
C MET A 269 -19.62 7.92 9.91
N VAL A 270 -19.59 9.23 9.65
CA VAL A 270 -18.64 10.15 10.29
C VAL A 270 -18.81 10.16 11.81
N SER A 271 -20.06 10.11 12.31
CA SER A 271 -20.35 9.99 13.75
C SER A 271 -19.88 8.66 14.32
N TYR A 272 -20.01 7.56 13.58
CA TYR A 272 -19.55 6.23 13.96
C TYR A 272 -18.03 6.23 14.15
N TYR A 273 -17.26 6.70 13.17
CA TYR A 273 -15.80 6.81 13.32
C TYR A 273 -15.40 7.76 14.44
N GLY A 274 -16.12 8.88 14.62
CA GLY A 274 -15.88 9.78 15.74
C GLY A 274 -15.96 9.06 17.10
N LYS A 275 -16.96 8.21 17.30
CA LYS A 275 -17.12 7.42 18.53
C LYS A 275 -16.02 6.38 18.70
N LEU A 276 -15.59 5.71 17.61
CA LEU A 276 -14.46 4.78 17.67
C LEU A 276 -13.15 5.48 18.05
N VAL A 277 -12.87 6.64 17.47
CA VAL A 277 -11.70 7.48 17.78
C VAL A 277 -11.73 8.03 19.23
N ASP A 278 -12.92 8.25 19.79
CA ASP A 278 -13.06 8.67 21.22
C ASP A 278 -12.73 7.53 22.19
N ARG A 279 -13.00 6.29 21.80
CA ARG A 279 -12.87 5.10 22.68
C ARG A 279 -11.56 4.34 22.50
N TYR A 280 -10.99 4.36 21.30
CA TYR A 280 -9.80 3.60 20.95
C TYR A 280 -8.69 4.51 20.44
N PRO A 281 -7.42 4.17 20.63
CA PRO A 281 -6.28 4.98 20.19
C PRO A 281 -6.06 4.86 18.68
N ILE A 282 -7.09 5.15 17.89
CA ILE A 282 -7.05 5.11 16.43
C ILE A 282 -6.38 6.39 15.92
N LEU A 283 -5.30 6.25 15.17
CA LEU A 283 -4.54 7.35 14.57
C LEU A 283 -4.80 7.53 13.09
N SER A 284 -5.28 6.49 12.40
CA SER A 284 -5.49 6.52 10.95
C SER A 284 -6.76 5.78 10.57
N VAL A 285 -7.53 6.37 9.66
CA VAL A 285 -8.73 5.79 9.04
C VAL A 285 -8.58 5.93 7.53
N GLU A 286 -8.45 4.80 6.85
CA GLU A 286 -8.36 4.69 5.40
C GLU A 286 -9.74 4.38 4.84
N ASP A 287 -10.08 5.04 3.73
CA ASP A 287 -11.31 4.86 2.96
C ASP A 287 -12.57 4.74 3.82
N GLY A 288 -12.68 5.68 4.78
CA GLY A 288 -13.83 5.73 5.70
C GLY A 288 -15.16 6.04 5.01
N LEU A 289 -15.14 6.55 3.80
CA LEU A 289 -16.30 6.80 2.94
C LEU A 289 -16.00 6.38 1.51
N SER A 290 -17.08 6.14 0.73
CA SER A 290 -16.99 5.73 -0.67
C SER A 290 -16.23 6.73 -1.54
N GLU A 291 -15.51 6.25 -2.55
CA GLU A 291 -14.85 7.07 -3.58
C GLU A 291 -15.82 7.99 -4.34
N LEU A 292 -17.11 7.71 -4.30
CA LEU A 292 -18.17 8.52 -4.93
C LEU A 292 -18.72 9.61 -4.00
N ASP A 293 -18.51 9.52 -2.69
CA ASP A 293 -19.11 10.43 -1.68
C ASP A 293 -18.17 11.59 -1.28
N TRP A 294 -17.83 12.43 -2.24
CA TRP A 294 -16.93 13.59 -2.02
C TRP A 294 -17.46 14.59 -1.00
N LYS A 295 -18.79 14.73 -0.89
CA LYS A 295 -19.41 15.61 0.13
C LYS A 295 -19.24 15.04 1.54
N GLY A 296 -19.44 13.75 1.70
CA GLY A 296 -19.18 13.04 2.94
C GLY A 296 -17.70 13.12 3.34
N TRP A 297 -16.78 12.90 2.40
CA TRP A 297 -15.34 13.04 2.63
C TRP A 297 -14.94 14.44 3.14
N LYS A 298 -15.48 15.50 2.54
CA LYS A 298 -15.24 16.86 3.01
C LYS A 298 -15.71 17.04 4.46
N MET A 299 -16.94 16.62 4.76
CA MET A 299 -17.49 16.67 6.11
C MET A 299 -16.65 15.85 7.10
N MET A 300 -16.20 14.64 6.73
CA MET A 300 -15.33 13.80 7.55
C MET A 300 -14.01 14.52 7.84
N THR A 301 -13.41 15.15 6.83
CA THR A 301 -12.16 15.89 6.97
C THR A 301 -12.32 17.09 7.92
N GLU A 302 -13.40 17.85 7.79
CA GLU A 302 -13.69 19.00 8.67
C GLU A 302 -13.87 18.56 10.13
N LYS A 303 -14.55 17.42 10.37
CA LYS A 303 -14.86 16.94 11.73
C LYS A 303 -13.71 16.17 12.38
N LEU A 304 -13.01 15.33 11.64
CA LEU A 304 -12.04 14.37 12.18
C LEU A 304 -10.58 14.63 11.78
N GLY A 305 -10.32 15.37 10.69
CA GLY A 305 -8.98 15.50 10.10
C GLY A 305 -7.95 16.19 10.99
N LYS A 306 -8.37 16.96 12.01
CA LYS A 306 -7.46 17.50 13.03
C LYS A 306 -7.12 16.51 14.14
N ARG A 307 -7.79 15.37 14.19
CA ARG A 307 -7.68 14.38 15.26
C ARG A 307 -6.98 13.12 14.80
N VAL A 308 -7.25 12.72 13.56
CA VAL A 308 -6.74 11.48 12.97
C VAL A 308 -6.28 11.72 11.54
N GLN A 309 -5.41 10.87 11.07
CA GLN A 309 -5.07 10.76 9.66
C GLN A 309 -6.26 10.16 8.90
N LEU A 310 -6.69 10.83 7.85
CA LEU A 310 -7.72 10.38 6.93
C LEU A 310 -7.05 10.07 5.59
N VAL A 311 -7.03 8.80 5.23
CA VAL A 311 -6.28 8.31 4.08
C VAL A 311 -7.24 8.04 2.92
N GLY A 312 -6.99 8.68 1.79
CA GLY A 312 -7.69 8.35 0.55
C GLY A 312 -6.90 7.32 -0.25
N ASP A 313 -7.49 6.15 -0.47
CA ASP A 313 -7.04 5.11 -1.38
C ASP A 313 -7.87 5.17 -2.68
N ASP A 314 -9.05 4.57 -2.70
CA ASP A 314 -9.92 4.51 -3.89
C ASP A 314 -10.35 5.90 -4.38
N VAL A 315 -10.53 6.85 -3.47
CA VAL A 315 -10.91 8.22 -3.84
C VAL A 315 -9.82 8.95 -4.64
N PHE A 316 -8.54 8.57 -4.53
CA PHE A 316 -7.42 9.21 -5.21
C PHE A 316 -6.69 8.31 -6.21
N VAL A 317 -6.69 7.00 -6.00
CA VAL A 317 -6.06 5.96 -6.83
C VAL A 317 -4.63 6.29 -7.26
N THR A 318 -3.84 6.92 -6.38
CA THR A 318 -2.47 7.41 -6.65
C THR A 318 -2.39 8.37 -7.85
N ASN A 319 -3.53 8.89 -8.35
CA ASN A 319 -3.60 9.73 -9.53
C ASN A 319 -3.40 11.21 -9.17
N VAL A 320 -2.36 11.83 -9.76
CA VAL A 320 -1.94 13.22 -9.47
C VAL A 320 -3.06 14.23 -9.73
N GLU A 321 -3.82 14.09 -10.84
CA GLU A 321 -4.89 15.01 -11.20
C GLU A 321 -6.08 14.91 -10.23
N ILE A 322 -6.50 13.68 -9.90
CA ILE A 322 -7.59 13.44 -8.97
C ILE A 322 -7.19 13.89 -7.57
N PHE A 323 -5.96 13.61 -7.16
CA PHE A 323 -5.44 14.02 -5.86
C PHE A 323 -5.32 15.55 -5.75
N ALA A 324 -4.83 16.25 -6.78
CA ALA A 324 -4.79 17.70 -6.82
C ALA A 324 -6.20 18.33 -6.67
N LYS A 325 -7.22 17.72 -7.30
CA LYS A 325 -8.61 18.11 -7.11
C LYS A 325 -9.05 17.89 -5.65
N GLY A 326 -8.73 16.74 -5.06
CA GLY A 326 -9.05 16.42 -3.66
C GLY A 326 -8.44 17.42 -2.68
N ILE A 327 -7.17 17.78 -2.87
CA ILE A 327 -6.48 18.81 -2.07
C ILE A 327 -7.23 20.14 -2.15
N LYS A 328 -7.59 20.58 -3.36
CA LYS A 328 -8.33 21.84 -3.59
C LYS A 328 -9.69 21.84 -2.91
N GLU A 329 -10.37 20.72 -2.83
CA GLU A 329 -11.68 20.57 -2.18
C GLU A 329 -11.58 20.29 -0.68
N GLY A 330 -10.38 20.08 -0.13
CA GLY A 330 -10.14 19.82 1.29
C GLY A 330 -10.60 18.44 1.73
N ILE A 331 -10.32 17.42 0.90
CA ILE A 331 -10.68 16.01 1.13
C ILE A 331 -9.48 15.27 1.67
N ALA A 332 -9.64 14.52 2.78
CA ALA A 332 -8.60 13.76 3.46
C ALA A 332 -7.45 14.64 4.00
N ASN A 333 -6.39 14.04 4.50
CA ASN A 333 -5.13 14.68 4.88
C ASN A 333 -3.92 13.74 4.63
N SER A 334 -4.18 12.62 3.98
CA SER A 334 -3.19 11.62 3.57
C SER A 334 -3.63 10.93 2.29
N ILE A 335 -2.68 10.42 1.53
CA ILE A 335 -2.92 9.59 0.35
C ILE A 335 -2.23 8.23 0.53
N LEU A 336 -2.92 7.17 0.11
CA LEU A 336 -2.30 5.87 -0.08
C LEU A 336 -1.61 5.82 -1.44
N ILE A 337 -0.39 5.31 -1.49
CA ILE A 337 0.43 5.24 -2.71
C ILE A 337 0.60 3.78 -3.10
N LYS A 338 -0.05 3.40 -4.18
CA LYS A 338 0.05 2.08 -4.80
C LYS A 338 0.62 2.21 -6.21
N LEU A 339 1.85 1.75 -6.42
CA LEU A 339 2.60 1.99 -7.67
C LEU A 339 1.83 1.51 -8.92
N ASN A 340 1.11 0.40 -8.79
CA ASN A 340 0.37 -0.17 -9.91
C ASN A 340 -0.97 0.53 -10.22
N GLN A 341 -1.50 1.36 -9.29
CA GLN A 341 -2.71 2.15 -9.54
C GLN A 341 -2.47 3.24 -10.59
N ILE A 342 -1.22 3.72 -10.70
CA ILE A 342 -0.83 4.75 -11.66
C ILE A 342 0.06 4.19 -12.79
N GLY A 343 1.00 3.29 -12.48
CA GLY A 343 1.68 2.45 -13.46
C GLY A 343 3.07 2.90 -13.91
N THR A 344 3.65 3.96 -13.33
CA THR A 344 5.06 4.33 -13.51
C THR A 344 5.68 4.78 -12.18
N LEU A 345 7.02 4.68 -12.08
CA LEU A 345 7.76 5.22 -10.95
C LEU A 345 7.69 6.74 -10.92
N THR A 346 7.82 7.40 -12.06
CA THR A 346 7.78 8.87 -12.18
C THR A 346 6.47 9.44 -11.63
N GLU A 347 5.32 8.98 -12.13
CA GLU A 347 4.01 9.46 -11.65
C GLU A 347 3.79 9.13 -10.16
N THR A 348 4.33 7.98 -9.68
CA THR A 348 4.30 7.62 -8.25
C THR A 348 5.06 8.65 -7.41
N LEU A 349 6.27 9.01 -7.82
CA LEU A 349 7.09 10.01 -7.12
C LEU A 349 6.45 11.40 -7.17
N GLU A 350 5.81 11.77 -8.27
CA GLU A 350 5.05 13.02 -8.41
C GLU A 350 3.87 13.09 -7.43
N ALA A 351 3.12 12.00 -7.27
CA ALA A 351 2.02 11.95 -6.30
C ALA A 351 2.52 12.11 -4.86
N ILE A 352 3.65 11.47 -4.51
CA ILE A 352 4.28 11.60 -3.18
C ILE A 352 4.78 13.05 -2.96
N GLU A 353 5.41 13.65 -3.95
CA GLU A 353 5.90 15.03 -3.87
C GLU A 353 4.74 16.02 -3.75
N LEU A 354 3.67 15.83 -4.52
CA LEU A 354 2.46 16.63 -4.40
C LEU A 354 1.86 16.56 -2.99
N ALA A 355 1.81 15.36 -2.40
CA ALA A 355 1.34 15.17 -1.02
C ALA A 355 2.17 16.02 -0.04
N LYS A 356 3.49 15.88 -0.07
CA LYS A 356 4.40 16.61 0.82
C LYS A 356 4.26 18.13 0.70
N ARG A 357 4.24 18.65 -0.54
CA ARG A 357 4.13 20.09 -0.79
C ARG A 357 2.79 20.67 -0.40
N SER A 358 1.77 19.82 -0.30
CA SER A 358 0.41 20.22 0.08
C SER A 358 0.10 19.99 1.57
N GLY A 359 1.09 19.53 2.36
CA GLY A 359 0.91 19.23 3.79
C GLY A 359 0.14 17.95 4.07
N TYR A 360 0.02 17.06 3.08
CA TYR A 360 -0.52 15.71 3.22
C TYR A 360 0.59 14.72 3.53
N THR A 361 0.27 13.67 4.25
CA THR A 361 1.15 12.51 4.37
C THR A 361 0.92 11.54 3.21
N ALA A 362 1.94 10.74 2.90
CA ALA A 362 1.86 9.66 1.93
C ALA A 362 2.21 8.33 2.61
N ILE A 363 1.36 7.33 2.46
CA ILE A 363 1.60 5.96 2.96
C ILE A 363 1.95 5.09 1.77
N ILE A 364 3.16 4.56 1.72
CA ILE A 364 3.55 3.64 0.65
C ILE A 364 2.92 2.27 0.93
N SER A 365 2.21 1.73 -0.06
CA SER A 365 1.34 0.57 0.17
C SER A 365 1.63 -0.60 -0.78
N HIS A 366 1.41 -1.80 -0.25
CA HIS A 366 1.30 -3.04 -0.99
C HIS A 366 -0.07 -3.15 -1.69
N ARG A 367 -0.31 -4.30 -2.32
CA ARG A 367 -1.63 -4.75 -2.79
C ARG A 367 -1.98 -6.10 -2.15
N SER A 368 -3.25 -6.51 -2.29
CA SER A 368 -3.71 -7.82 -1.80
C SER A 368 -3.01 -9.00 -2.48
N GLY A 369 -2.74 -8.91 -3.78
CA GLY A 369 -1.90 -9.86 -4.53
C GLY A 369 -0.47 -9.35 -4.67
N GLU A 370 0.43 -9.80 -3.80
CA GLU A 370 1.83 -9.39 -3.76
C GLU A 370 2.78 -10.45 -4.33
N THR A 371 4.02 -10.06 -4.49
CA THR A 371 5.15 -10.91 -4.84
C THR A 371 6.25 -10.78 -3.79
N GLU A 372 7.39 -11.43 -3.97
CA GLU A 372 8.59 -11.21 -3.13
C GLU A 372 9.31 -9.88 -3.41
N ASP A 373 8.87 -9.10 -4.39
CA ASP A 373 9.47 -7.79 -4.72
C ASP A 373 9.36 -6.83 -3.53
N THR A 374 10.45 -6.11 -3.25
CA THR A 374 10.57 -5.23 -2.08
C THR A 374 10.63 -3.75 -2.43
N THR A 375 10.38 -3.38 -3.67
CA THR A 375 10.52 -2.00 -4.18
C THR A 375 9.81 -0.97 -3.30
N ILE A 376 8.62 -1.29 -2.77
CA ILE A 376 7.87 -0.36 -1.92
C ILE A 376 8.59 -0.01 -0.62
N ALA A 377 9.42 -0.91 -0.07
CA ALA A 377 10.26 -0.63 1.09
C ALA A 377 11.36 0.39 0.74
N ASP A 378 12.01 0.21 -0.40
CA ASP A 378 13.02 1.14 -0.90
C ASP A 378 12.41 2.52 -1.22
N VAL A 379 11.23 2.56 -1.87
CA VAL A 379 10.50 3.80 -2.18
C VAL A 379 10.11 4.55 -0.91
N ALA A 380 9.64 3.86 0.13
CA ALA A 380 9.28 4.48 1.39
C ALA A 380 10.44 5.22 2.05
N VAL A 381 11.64 4.60 2.05
CA VAL A 381 12.85 5.22 2.59
C VAL A 381 13.40 6.28 1.65
N ALA A 382 13.44 6.02 0.33
CA ALA A 382 13.89 6.97 -0.68
C ALA A 382 13.17 8.31 -0.59
N THR A 383 11.86 8.25 -0.42
CA THR A 383 11.04 9.44 -0.35
C THR A 383 10.91 10.02 1.06
N ASN A 384 11.46 9.37 2.10
CA ASN A 384 11.21 9.73 3.50
C ASN A 384 9.71 9.91 3.79
N SER A 385 8.84 9.06 3.23
CA SER A 385 7.38 9.15 3.41
C SER A 385 6.96 9.02 4.88
N GLY A 386 7.75 8.30 5.65
CA GLY A 386 7.54 8.10 7.07
C GLY A 386 6.50 7.04 7.44
N LEU A 387 5.74 6.51 6.47
CA LEU A 387 4.69 5.53 6.67
C LEU A 387 4.70 4.45 5.58
N ILE A 388 4.40 3.20 5.96
CA ILE A 388 4.24 2.07 5.05
C ILE A 388 3.09 1.17 5.50
N LYS A 389 2.27 0.69 4.54
CA LYS A 389 1.23 -0.31 4.74
C LYS A 389 1.61 -1.53 3.89
N THR A 390 2.02 -2.64 4.53
CA THR A 390 2.49 -3.81 3.78
C THR A 390 2.08 -5.14 4.40
N GLY A 391 0.86 -5.17 4.96
CA GLY A 391 0.25 -6.36 5.52
C GLY A 391 0.76 -6.72 6.91
N SER A 392 0.61 -7.97 7.27
CA SER A 392 0.92 -8.48 8.61
C SER A 392 2.36 -9.01 8.72
N LEU A 393 2.64 -9.60 9.87
CA LEU A 393 3.91 -10.21 10.30
C LEU A 393 4.00 -11.70 9.91
N SER A 394 3.20 -12.12 8.95
CA SER A 394 3.16 -13.47 8.40
C SER A 394 2.98 -13.41 6.88
N ARG A 395 3.26 -14.52 6.17
CA ARG A 395 3.37 -14.65 4.71
C ARG A 395 4.61 -13.94 4.15
N THR A 396 5.41 -14.67 3.40
CA THR A 396 6.72 -14.20 2.90
C THR A 396 6.60 -12.95 2.00
N ASP A 397 5.53 -12.87 1.22
CA ASP A 397 5.21 -11.71 0.36
C ASP A 397 5.06 -10.39 1.15
N ARG A 398 4.67 -10.45 2.41
CA ARG A 398 4.59 -9.29 3.33
C ARG A 398 5.91 -9.10 4.07
N VAL A 399 6.39 -10.16 4.70
CA VAL A 399 7.61 -10.15 5.53
C VAL A 399 8.86 -9.75 4.72
N ALA A 400 8.89 -10.03 3.41
CA ALA A 400 10.00 -9.61 2.53
C ALA A 400 10.25 -8.10 2.59
N LYS A 401 9.19 -7.27 2.63
CA LYS A 401 9.28 -5.80 2.70
C LYS A 401 9.82 -5.35 4.06
N TYR A 402 9.36 -5.97 5.15
CA TYR A 402 9.89 -5.71 6.50
C TYR A 402 11.36 -6.10 6.62
N ASN A 403 11.74 -7.27 6.08
CA ASN A 403 13.13 -7.70 6.06
C ASN A 403 14.02 -6.75 5.24
N GLN A 404 13.50 -6.17 4.15
CA GLN A 404 14.22 -5.17 3.38
C GLN A 404 14.43 -3.88 4.20
N LEU A 405 13.42 -3.43 4.94
CA LEU A 405 13.56 -2.27 5.83
C LEU A 405 14.57 -2.51 6.95
N LEU A 406 14.66 -3.74 7.50
CA LEU A 406 15.71 -4.09 8.46
C LEU A 406 17.11 -4.00 7.85
N ARG A 407 17.30 -4.47 6.60
CA ARG A 407 18.59 -4.34 5.90
C ARG A 407 18.96 -2.88 5.66
N ILE A 408 17.97 -2.06 5.27
CA ILE A 408 18.17 -0.62 5.09
C ILE A 408 18.52 0.06 6.42
N GLU A 409 17.85 -0.31 7.52
CA GLU A 409 18.17 0.22 8.85
C GLU A 409 19.60 -0.14 9.25
N GLU A 410 20.02 -1.38 9.04
CA GLU A 410 21.40 -1.84 9.30
C GLU A 410 22.43 -1.06 8.48
N GLU A 411 22.18 -0.87 7.18
CA GLU A 411 23.06 -0.12 6.28
C GLU A 411 23.17 1.37 6.69
N LEU A 412 22.09 1.99 7.09
CA LEU A 412 22.06 3.37 7.58
C LEU A 412 22.74 3.54 8.95
N GLY A 413 22.69 2.49 9.78
CA GLY A 413 23.26 2.50 11.11
C GLY A 413 22.77 3.67 11.96
N ARG A 414 23.67 4.43 12.57
CA ARG A 414 23.32 5.59 13.42
C ARG A 414 22.60 6.74 12.68
N ASN A 415 22.57 6.71 11.36
CA ASN A 415 21.90 7.73 10.55
C ASN A 415 20.44 7.39 10.27
N ALA A 416 20.00 6.17 10.60
CA ALA A 416 18.60 5.76 10.50
C ALA A 416 17.74 6.61 11.44
N VAL A 417 16.60 7.06 10.95
CA VAL A 417 15.64 7.87 11.70
C VAL A 417 14.29 7.15 11.71
N TYR A 418 13.76 6.89 12.89
CA TYR A 418 12.40 6.39 13.07
C TYR A 418 11.59 7.44 13.82
N ARG A 419 10.58 8.03 13.17
CA ARG A 419 9.84 9.18 13.72
C ARG A 419 8.72 8.78 14.68
N GLY A 420 8.33 7.53 14.71
CA GLY A 420 7.25 7.06 15.56
C GLY A 420 5.98 7.91 15.42
N ARG A 421 5.46 8.41 16.52
CA ARG A 421 4.22 9.20 16.56
C ARG A 421 4.24 10.45 15.67
N GLU A 422 5.42 11.07 15.49
CA GLU A 422 5.57 12.28 14.66
C GLU A 422 5.34 12.05 13.15
N ALA A 423 5.36 10.79 12.69
CA ALA A 423 5.07 10.45 11.30
C ALA A 423 3.58 10.59 10.95
N VAL A 424 2.70 10.63 11.94
CA VAL A 424 1.24 10.61 11.76
C VAL A 424 0.64 11.96 12.16
N PRO A 425 -0.15 12.64 11.29
CA PRO A 425 -0.84 13.87 11.65
C PRO A 425 -1.90 13.61 12.73
N GLY A 426 -2.29 14.65 13.46
CA GLY A 426 -3.27 14.58 14.54
C GLY A 426 -2.68 14.91 15.92
N ARG A 427 -3.51 14.87 16.97
CA ARG A 427 -3.11 15.31 18.32
C ARG A 427 -1.87 14.58 18.85
N CYS A 428 -0.91 15.36 19.34
CA CYS A 428 0.07 14.91 20.35
C CYS A 428 -0.62 14.64 21.68
#